data_013b96cd5619f5d2b8772bc964fbeb43
#
_entry.id   013b96cd5619f5d2b8772bc964fbeb43
#
_cell.length_a   1.000
_cell.length_b   1.000
_cell.length_c   1.000
_cell.angle_alpha   90.00
_cell.angle_beta   90.00
_cell.angle_gamma   90.00
#
_symmetry.space_group_name_H-M   'P 1'
#
loop_
_entity.id
_entity.type
_entity.pdbx_description
1 polymer ?
#
loop_
_entity_poly.entity_id
_entity_poly.type
_entity_poly.pdbx_seq_one_letter_code
_entity_poly.pdbx_strand_id
1 'polypeptide(L)'
;MMEKPTDTEVERQGAAKSVRAKRPLPRWVALIFFAVCLGLIPQIFGLSSSLSQVALANHWRAVWVGLDIAEAVVFLLTAWFLFRRSNLVSVTASMAAMMLWLDAWFDVLTSSRQADIDMATNLAVLVEVPLGFFCLYVALRSLGVRKLP
;
A
#
# COMPACT_ATOMS: atom_id res chain seq x y z
N MET A 1 18.63 -49.47 -25.34
CA MET A 1 17.78 -48.85 -26.38
C MET A 1 17.11 -47.68 -25.71
N MET A 2 17.60 -46.44 -25.92
CA MET A 2 17.02 -45.24 -25.30
C MET A 2 15.85 -44.77 -26.16
N GLU A 3 14.68 -44.78 -25.61
CA GLU A 3 13.46 -44.28 -26.25
C GLU A 3 13.53 -42.76 -26.39
N LYS A 4 13.35 -42.30 -27.63
CA LYS A 4 13.40 -40.86 -27.94
C LYS A 4 12.12 -40.22 -27.40
N PRO A 5 12.24 -39.12 -26.62
CA PRO A 5 11.03 -38.46 -26.07
C PRO A 5 10.12 -38.01 -27.20
N THR A 6 8.83 -38.24 -27.02
CA THR A 6 7.81 -37.86 -28.00
C THR A 6 7.66 -36.36 -28.10
N ASP A 7 7.31 -35.85 -29.29
CA ASP A 7 7.15 -34.41 -29.58
C ASP A 7 6.18 -33.73 -28.59
N THR A 8 5.20 -34.46 -28.09
CA THR A 8 4.26 -34.01 -27.04
C THR A 8 4.91 -33.80 -25.67
N GLU A 9 5.97 -34.52 -25.34
CA GLU A 9 6.72 -34.32 -24.08
C GLU A 9 7.65 -33.13 -24.20
N VAL A 10 8.24 -32.90 -25.37
CA VAL A 10 9.09 -31.75 -25.65
C VAL A 10 8.25 -30.44 -25.63
N GLU A 11 7.04 -30.45 -26.20
CA GLU A 11 6.13 -29.31 -26.14
C GLU A 11 5.64 -29.03 -24.71
N ARG A 12 5.32 -30.04 -23.91
CA ARG A 12 4.95 -29.88 -22.50
C ARG A 12 6.10 -29.32 -21.66
N GLN A 13 7.33 -29.76 -21.90
CA GLN A 13 8.52 -29.22 -21.22
C GLN A 13 8.84 -27.79 -21.69
N GLY A 14 8.61 -27.46 -22.96
CA GLY A 14 8.71 -26.11 -23.50
C GLY A 14 7.69 -25.14 -22.90
N ALA A 15 6.44 -25.58 -22.80
CA ALA A 15 5.37 -24.78 -22.16
C ALA A 15 5.60 -24.58 -20.67
N ALA A 16 6.18 -25.56 -19.96
CA ALA A 16 6.52 -25.46 -18.54
C ALA A 16 7.65 -24.47 -18.26
N LYS A 17 8.56 -24.21 -19.21
CA LYS A 17 9.68 -23.26 -19.04
C LYS A 17 9.33 -21.79 -19.26
N SER A 18 8.18 -21.47 -19.83
CA SER A 18 7.83 -20.10 -20.20
C SER A 18 7.19 -19.27 -19.08
N VAL A 19 6.94 -19.84 -17.91
CA VAL A 19 6.45 -19.05 -16.77
C VAL A 19 7.61 -18.35 -16.09
N ARG A 20 7.90 -17.19 -16.60
CA ARG A 20 8.90 -16.24 -16.06
C ARG A 20 8.56 -15.95 -14.61
N ALA A 21 9.27 -16.60 -13.67
CA ALA A 21 9.13 -16.31 -12.24
C ALA A 21 9.39 -14.81 -12.03
N LYS A 22 8.35 -14.06 -11.64
CA LYS A 22 8.51 -12.64 -11.32
C LYS A 22 9.49 -12.55 -10.15
N ARG A 23 10.57 -11.78 -10.33
CA ARG A 23 11.57 -11.57 -9.28
C ARG A 23 10.90 -11.00 -8.03
N PRO A 24 11.24 -11.49 -6.84
CA PRO A 24 10.70 -10.94 -5.60
C PRO A 24 11.07 -9.46 -5.49
N LEU A 25 10.17 -8.67 -4.89
CA LEU A 25 10.43 -7.26 -4.63
C LEU A 25 11.69 -7.10 -3.76
N PRO A 26 12.56 -6.14 -4.07
CA PRO A 26 13.78 -5.91 -3.31
C PRO A 26 13.44 -5.41 -1.89
N ARG A 27 14.28 -5.75 -0.93
CA ARG A 27 14.07 -5.41 0.50
C ARG A 27 14.00 -3.90 0.77
N TRP A 28 14.63 -3.07 -0.08
CA TRP A 28 14.57 -1.61 0.07
C TRP A 28 13.13 -1.07 -0.05
N VAL A 29 12.23 -1.78 -0.75
CA VAL A 29 10.80 -1.42 -0.81
C VAL A 29 10.18 -1.47 0.60
N ALA A 30 10.58 -2.44 1.44
CA ALA A 30 10.12 -2.49 2.82
C ALA A 30 10.59 -1.28 3.66
N LEU A 31 11.77 -0.73 3.35
CA LEU A 31 12.26 0.48 4.00
C LEU A 31 11.41 1.71 3.67
N ILE A 32 10.88 1.81 2.44
CA ILE A 32 9.94 2.88 2.08
C ILE A 32 8.70 2.80 2.96
N PHE A 33 8.07 1.63 3.07
CA PHE A 33 6.87 1.48 3.91
C PHE A 33 7.15 1.77 5.39
N PHE A 34 8.31 1.37 5.88
CA PHE A 34 8.72 1.69 7.24
C PHE A 34 8.95 3.19 7.44
N ALA A 35 9.59 3.87 6.49
CA ALA A 35 9.81 5.31 6.55
C ALA A 35 8.48 6.10 6.52
N VAL A 36 7.52 5.67 5.69
CA VAL A 36 6.17 6.26 5.67
C VAL A 36 5.49 6.07 7.02
N CYS A 37 5.54 4.87 7.61
CA CYS A 37 5.00 4.62 8.94
C CYS A 37 5.59 5.55 10.01
N LEU A 38 6.90 5.77 9.98
CA LEU A 38 7.55 6.72 10.88
C LEU A 38 7.12 8.18 10.62
N GLY A 39 6.86 8.54 9.37
CA GLY A 39 6.38 9.88 8.98
C GLY A 39 4.97 10.18 9.48
N LEU A 40 4.11 9.17 9.61
CA LEU A 40 2.74 9.32 10.13
C LEU A 40 2.71 9.62 11.64
N ILE A 41 3.75 9.24 12.40
CA ILE A 41 3.79 9.49 13.85
C ILE A 41 3.64 10.99 14.19
N PRO A 42 4.46 11.92 13.66
CA PRO A 42 4.28 13.35 13.93
C PRO A 42 2.95 13.88 13.39
N GLN A 43 2.42 13.35 12.30
CA GLN A 43 1.10 13.70 11.76
C GLN A 43 -0.02 13.37 12.76
N ILE A 44 -0.02 12.15 13.32
CA ILE A 44 -1.00 11.72 14.34
C ILE A 44 -0.96 12.67 15.55
N PHE A 45 0.22 13.02 16.04
CA PHE A 45 0.36 13.97 17.15
C PHE A 45 -0.12 15.38 16.78
N GLY A 46 0.23 15.88 15.60
CA GLY A 46 -0.22 17.17 15.08
C GLY A 46 -1.72 17.25 14.98
N LEU A 47 -2.34 16.25 14.35
CA LEU A 47 -3.79 16.16 14.19
C LEU A 47 -4.52 16.09 15.54
N SER A 48 -4.01 15.27 16.47
CA SER A 48 -4.61 15.12 17.80
C SER A 48 -4.61 16.43 18.60
N SER A 49 -3.67 17.34 18.34
CA SER A 49 -3.53 18.62 19.03
C SER A 49 -4.25 19.78 18.32
N SER A 50 -4.36 19.75 16.98
CA SER A 50 -4.84 20.87 16.17
C SER A 50 -6.30 20.77 15.74
N LEU A 51 -6.88 19.56 15.68
CA LEU A 51 -8.27 19.39 15.29
C LEU A 51 -9.21 20.07 16.29
N SER A 52 -10.03 20.98 15.77
CA SER A 52 -11.09 21.66 16.51
C SER A 52 -12.09 20.64 17.07
N GLN A 53 -12.53 20.84 18.31
CA GLN A 53 -13.59 20.04 18.91
C GLN A 53 -14.99 20.34 18.34
N VAL A 54 -15.11 21.37 17.51
CA VAL A 54 -16.36 21.87 16.96
C VAL A 54 -16.56 21.38 15.54
N ALA A 55 -16.54 20.08 15.35
CA ALA A 55 -17.17 19.49 14.16
C ALA A 55 -18.59 19.04 14.51
N LEU A 56 -19.48 19.11 13.56
CA LEU A 56 -20.88 18.67 13.68
C LEU A 56 -21.04 17.16 13.98
N ALA A 57 -19.92 16.43 14.05
CA ALA A 57 -19.87 15.02 14.40
C ALA A 57 -19.24 14.82 15.79
N ASN A 58 -19.94 14.07 16.64
CA ASN A 58 -19.38 13.60 17.90
C ASN A 58 -18.14 12.74 17.59
N HIS A 59 -17.09 12.93 18.39
CA HIS A 59 -15.82 12.16 18.24
C HIS A 59 -15.04 12.39 16.95
N TRP A 60 -15.20 13.53 16.28
CA TRP A 60 -14.50 13.90 15.04
C TRP A 60 -12.97 13.63 15.12
N ARG A 61 -12.33 14.09 16.19
CA ARG A 61 -10.90 13.84 16.44
C ARG A 61 -10.56 12.35 16.51
N ALA A 62 -11.40 11.55 17.19
CA ALA A 62 -11.15 10.13 17.35
C ALA A 62 -11.26 9.38 16.01
N VAL A 63 -12.12 9.82 15.10
CA VAL A 63 -12.27 9.25 13.76
C VAL A 63 -10.99 9.48 12.96
N TRP A 64 -10.49 10.70 12.90
CA TRP A 64 -9.29 11.05 12.14
C TRP A 64 -8.03 10.39 12.71
N VAL A 65 -7.79 10.52 14.00
CA VAL A 65 -6.65 9.84 14.66
C VAL A 65 -6.74 8.32 14.51
N GLY A 66 -7.94 7.76 14.54
CA GLY A 66 -8.16 6.33 14.31
C GLY A 66 -7.83 5.91 12.89
N LEU A 67 -8.14 6.73 11.89
CA LEU A 67 -7.78 6.50 10.48
C LEU A 67 -6.27 6.49 10.29
N ASP A 68 -5.57 7.52 10.80
CA ASP A 68 -4.10 7.62 10.72
C ASP A 68 -3.41 6.42 11.40
N ILE A 69 -3.90 6.01 12.57
CA ILE A 69 -3.38 4.82 13.27
C ILE A 69 -3.59 3.56 12.42
N ALA A 70 -4.77 3.39 11.85
CA ALA A 70 -5.05 2.24 11.01
C ALA A 70 -4.15 2.22 9.76
N GLU A 71 -3.94 3.37 9.15
CA GLU A 71 -3.04 3.54 8.01
C GLU A 71 -1.59 3.19 8.38
N ALA A 72 -1.08 3.73 9.49
CA ALA A 72 0.26 3.40 9.99
C ALA A 72 0.43 1.90 10.25
N VAL A 73 -0.58 1.23 10.82
CA VAL A 73 -0.58 -0.22 11.03
C VAL A 73 -0.52 -0.98 9.71
N VAL A 74 -1.29 -0.57 8.70
CA VAL A 74 -1.30 -1.23 7.39
C VAL A 74 0.06 -1.05 6.68
N PHE A 75 0.68 0.12 6.76
CA PHE A 75 2.03 0.33 6.24
C PHE A 75 3.06 -0.54 6.96
N LEU A 76 3.00 -0.62 8.29
CA LEU A 76 3.89 -1.46 9.07
C LEU A 76 3.74 -2.95 8.73
N LEU A 77 2.51 -3.43 8.59
CA LEU A 77 2.23 -4.80 8.17
C LEU A 77 2.74 -5.07 6.75
N THR A 78 2.58 -4.12 5.84
CA THR A 78 3.08 -4.24 4.46
C THR A 78 4.61 -4.33 4.46
N ALA A 79 5.29 -3.48 5.22
CA ALA A 79 6.75 -3.55 5.39
C ALA A 79 7.18 -4.89 5.98
N TRP A 80 6.53 -5.34 7.05
CA TRP A 80 6.80 -6.63 7.68
C TRP A 80 6.65 -7.81 6.71
N PHE A 81 5.54 -7.87 5.97
CA PHE A 81 5.31 -8.95 5.01
C PHE A 81 6.27 -8.89 3.82
N LEU A 82 6.71 -7.70 3.40
CA LEU A 82 7.78 -7.55 2.41
C LEU A 82 9.11 -8.14 2.90
N PHE A 83 9.51 -7.85 4.15
CA PHE A 83 10.70 -8.44 4.76
C PHE A 83 10.59 -9.97 4.87
N ARG A 84 9.41 -10.47 5.23
CA ARG A 84 9.11 -11.90 5.35
C ARG A 84 8.89 -12.58 4.00
N ARG A 85 8.88 -11.84 2.90
CA ARG A 85 8.55 -12.35 1.54
C ARG A 85 7.22 -13.10 1.49
N SER A 86 6.25 -12.65 2.25
CA SER A 86 4.91 -13.23 2.37
C SER A 86 4.01 -12.80 1.21
N ASN A 87 3.08 -13.66 0.82
CA ASN A 87 2.04 -13.30 -0.17
C ASN A 87 1.01 -12.31 0.38
N LEU A 88 0.95 -12.12 1.70
CA LEU A 88 0.06 -11.15 2.32
C LEU A 88 0.42 -9.70 1.97
N VAL A 89 1.60 -9.47 1.37
CA VAL A 89 1.98 -8.16 0.79
C VAL A 89 0.91 -7.65 -0.17
N SER A 90 0.35 -8.51 -1.04
CA SER A 90 -0.65 -8.06 -2.00
C SER A 90 -1.90 -7.52 -1.33
N VAL A 91 -2.33 -8.14 -0.25
CA VAL A 91 -3.51 -7.72 0.52
C VAL A 91 -3.21 -6.41 1.26
N THR A 92 -2.15 -6.36 2.04
CA THR A 92 -1.83 -5.17 2.85
C THR A 92 -1.45 -3.96 1.99
N ALA A 93 -0.73 -4.14 0.87
CA ALA A 93 -0.42 -3.06 -0.04
C ALA A 93 -1.66 -2.53 -0.79
N SER A 94 -2.65 -3.40 -1.10
CA SER A 94 -3.93 -2.94 -1.64
C SER A 94 -4.73 -2.15 -0.62
N MET A 95 -4.72 -2.57 0.66
CA MET A 95 -5.35 -1.82 1.74
C MET A 95 -4.69 -0.45 1.92
N ALA A 96 -3.35 -0.38 1.92
CA ALA A 96 -2.62 0.89 1.99
C ALA A 96 -2.98 1.84 0.85
N ALA A 97 -3.07 1.34 -0.40
CA ALA A 97 -3.48 2.14 -1.55
C ALA A 97 -4.88 2.73 -1.36
N MET A 98 -5.82 1.92 -0.88
CA MET A 98 -7.20 2.36 -0.67
C MET A 98 -7.31 3.38 0.46
N MET A 99 -6.57 3.18 1.55
CA MET A 99 -6.55 4.11 2.68
C MET A 99 -6.00 5.48 2.27
N LEU A 100 -4.88 5.54 1.56
CA LEU A 100 -4.31 6.79 1.04
C LEU A 100 -5.30 7.56 0.15
N TRP A 101 -6.05 6.88 -0.72
CA TRP A 101 -7.02 7.56 -1.59
C TRP A 101 -8.26 8.02 -0.82
N LEU A 102 -8.67 7.29 0.22
CA LEU A 102 -9.75 7.71 1.10
C LEU A 102 -9.31 8.91 1.95
N ASP A 103 -8.09 8.89 2.46
CA ASP A 103 -7.51 9.97 3.24
C ASP A 103 -7.45 11.26 2.40
N ALA A 104 -6.85 11.19 1.20
CA ALA A 104 -6.84 12.29 0.22
C ALA A 104 -8.23 12.87 -0.04
N TRP A 105 -9.21 12.01 -0.22
CA TRP A 105 -10.59 12.40 -0.48
C TRP A 105 -11.20 13.13 0.72
N PHE A 106 -11.06 12.55 1.91
CA PHE A 106 -11.64 13.12 3.12
C PHE A 106 -10.96 14.42 3.51
N ASP A 107 -9.62 14.49 3.45
CA ASP A 107 -8.87 15.69 3.80
C ASP A 107 -9.30 16.91 2.96
N VAL A 108 -9.40 16.74 1.65
CA VAL A 108 -9.85 17.82 0.75
C VAL A 108 -11.29 18.23 1.03
N LEU A 109 -12.20 17.27 1.25
CA LEU A 109 -13.63 17.58 1.44
C LEU A 109 -13.97 18.10 2.83
N THR A 110 -13.20 17.79 3.84
CA THR A 110 -13.50 18.20 5.22
C THR A 110 -12.74 19.45 5.65
N SER A 111 -11.76 19.88 4.87
CA SER A 111 -11.07 21.16 5.08
C SER A 111 -12.02 22.32 4.84
N SER A 112 -12.07 23.26 5.80
CA SER A 112 -13.03 24.37 5.76
C SER A 112 -12.38 25.74 5.47
N ARG A 113 -11.09 25.88 5.74
CA ARG A 113 -10.35 27.10 5.45
C ARG A 113 -9.62 26.96 4.12
N GLN A 114 -9.52 28.02 3.33
CA GLN A 114 -8.86 27.98 2.02
C GLN A 114 -7.40 27.49 2.13
N ALA A 115 -6.64 27.95 3.13
CA ALA A 115 -5.27 27.49 3.33
C ALA A 115 -5.17 25.99 3.66
N ASP A 116 -6.14 25.45 4.38
CA ASP A 116 -6.18 24.01 4.71
C ASP A 116 -6.58 23.20 3.47
N ILE A 117 -7.51 23.70 2.64
CA ILE A 117 -7.91 23.10 1.37
C ILE A 117 -6.71 23.06 0.41
N ASP A 118 -5.96 24.14 0.29
CA ASP A 118 -4.79 24.22 -0.59
C ASP A 118 -3.69 23.23 -0.11
N MET A 119 -3.46 23.14 1.20
CA MET A 119 -2.53 22.18 1.78
C MET A 119 -2.97 20.73 1.56
N ALA A 120 -4.21 20.40 1.87
CA ALA A 120 -4.79 19.07 1.68
C ALA A 120 -4.72 18.65 0.20
N THR A 121 -5.11 19.56 -0.72
CA THR A 121 -5.04 19.31 -2.16
C THR A 121 -3.61 19.03 -2.64
N ASN A 122 -2.64 19.81 -2.15
CA ASN A 122 -1.22 19.59 -2.50
C ASN A 122 -0.71 18.24 -1.97
N LEU A 123 -1.04 17.87 -0.74
CA LEU A 123 -0.69 16.56 -0.17
C LEU A 123 -1.35 15.43 -0.95
N ALA A 124 -2.65 15.53 -1.23
CA ALA A 124 -3.38 14.54 -2.01
C ALA A 124 -2.73 14.30 -3.38
N VAL A 125 -2.45 15.37 -4.14
CA VAL A 125 -1.95 15.26 -5.53
C VAL A 125 -0.48 14.85 -5.58
N LEU A 126 0.37 15.38 -4.68
CA LEU A 126 1.81 15.19 -4.74
C LEU A 126 2.31 13.98 -3.95
N VAL A 127 1.56 13.52 -2.96
CA VAL A 127 2.00 12.46 -2.05
C VAL A 127 1.02 11.28 -2.05
N GLU A 128 -0.21 11.48 -1.62
CA GLU A 128 -1.14 10.39 -1.30
C GLU A 128 -1.57 9.61 -2.55
N VAL A 129 -2.01 10.32 -3.60
CA VAL A 129 -2.43 9.68 -4.84
C VAL A 129 -1.27 8.95 -5.53
N PRO A 130 -0.07 9.54 -5.73
CA PRO A 130 1.06 8.82 -6.29
C PRO A 130 1.53 7.64 -5.43
N LEU A 131 1.54 7.80 -4.09
CA LEU A 131 1.91 6.73 -3.17
C LEU A 131 0.86 5.59 -3.19
N GLY A 132 -0.42 5.91 -3.32
CA GLY A 132 -1.48 4.93 -3.52
C GLY A 132 -1.27 4.10 -4.79
N PHE A 133 -0.93 4.73 -5.92
CA PHE A 133 -0.56 4.01 -7.14
C PHE A 133 0.69 3.15 -6.97
N PHE A 134 1.68 3.62 -6.22
CA PHE A 134 2.86 2.81 -5.88
C PHE A 134 2.48 1.59 -5.04
N CYS A 135 1.64 1.74 -4.02
CA CYS A 135 1.13 0.64 -3.21
C CYS A 135 0.36 -0.38 -4.07
N LEU A 136 -0.50 0.09 -4.97
CA LEU A 136 -1.21 -0.77 -5.92
C LEU A 136 -0.25 -1.53 -6.84
N TYR A 137 0.78 -0.86 -7.35
CA TYR A 137 1.82 -1.52 -8.14
C TYR A 137 2.52 -2.63 -7.34
N VAL A 138 2.87 -2.38 -6.07
CA VAL A 138 3.47 -3.38 -5.17
C VAL A 138 2.53 -4.56 -4.97
N ALA A 139 1.25 -4.30 -4.74
CA ALA A 139 0.22 -5.32 -4.60
C ALA A 139 0.13 -6.23 -5.83
N LEU A 140 -0.01 -5.63 -7.02
CA LEU A 140 -0.13 -6.36 -8.30
C LEU A 140 1.15 -7.17 -8.62
N ARG A 141 2.33 -6.60 -8.30
CA ARG A 141 3.61 -7.32 -8.46
C ARG A 141 3.68 -8.54 -7.56
N SER A 142 3.16 -8.44 -6.35
CA SER A 142 3.18 -9.53 -5.35
C SER A 142 2.28 -10.70 -5.72
N LEU A 143 1.13 -10.45 -6.37
CA LEU A 143 0.23 -11.48 -6.88
C LEU A 143 0.86 -12.39 -7.94
N GLY A 144 1.82 -11.87 -8.73
CA GLY A 144 2.45 -12.63 -9.82
C GLY A 144 3.63 -13.50 -9.40
N VAL A 145 3.97 -13.56 -8.12
CA VAL A 145 5.16 -14.30 -7.62
C VAL A 145 4.85 -15.78 -7.32
N ARG A 146 3.57 -16.15 -7.21
CA ARG A 146 3.21 -17.54 -6.93
C ARG A 146 2.36 -18.16 -8.03
N LYS A 147 2.86 -19.23 -8.64
CA LYS A 147 2.01 -20.29 -9.19
C LYS A 147 1.53 -21.12 -8.01
N LEU A 148 0.23 -21.31 -7.93
CA LEU A 148 -0.36 -22.34 -7.09
C LEU A 148 0.20 -23.69 -7.52
N PRO A 149 0.42 -24.63 -6.59
CA PRO A 149 0.90 -25.98 -6.88
C PRO A 149 -0.01 -26.74 -7.79
#